data_4ae6bd9c2a0caeb86749d2051f4613b8
#
_entry.id   4ae6bd9c2a0caeb86749d2051f4613b8
#
_cell.length_a   1.000
_cell.length_b   1.000
_cell.length_c   1.000
_cell.angle_alpha   90.00
_cell.angle_beta   90.00
_cell.angle_gamma   90.00
#
_symmetry.space_group_name_H-M   'P 1'
#
loop_
_entity.id
_entity.type
_entity.pdbx_description
1 polymer ?
#
loop_
_entity_poly.entity_id
_entity_poly.type
_entity_poly.pdbx_seq_one_letter_code
_entity_poly.pdbx_strand_id
1 'polypeptide(L)'
;QMCIRDSNYDYHTEAMDRAMQGGIDDVGLGVLFGLELYRYEFAGLLMHAEHLEAVHGVGPHTISVPRIKHADDIDPDSFDNGIDDETFAKICALIRISVPYTGMIISTRESKAVREKVIRLGVSQISGASCTSVGGYAEPEEEDENTAQFDVSDNRTLDEVVNWLMS
;
A
#
# COMPACT_ATOMS: atom_id res chain seq x y z
N GLN A 1 0.71 18.67 -13.75
CA GLN A 1 2.06 18.70 -13.15
C GLN A 1 2.59 17.30 -12.78
N MET A 2 1.74 16.35 -12.43
CA MET A 2 2.14 14.98 -12.13
C MET A 2 2.67 14.25 -13.36
N CYS A 3 2.05 14.39 -14.51
CA CYS A 3 2.41 13.69 -15.75
C CYS A 3 3.86 13.89 -16.23
N ILE A 4 4.53 14.98 -15.87
CA ILE A 4 5.91 15.24 -16.32
C ILE A 4 6.93 14.39 -15.56
N ARG A 5 6.67 14.05 -14.29
CA ARG A 5 7.57 13.21 -13.49
C ARG A 5 7.33 11.73 -13.70
N ASP A 6 6.09 11.35 -13.98
CA ASP A 6 5.66 9.95 -14.09
C ASP A 6 5.89 9.38 -15.49
N SER A 7 6.43 10.18 -16.41
CA SER A 7 6.65 9.76 -17.79
C SER A 7 7.93 8.93 -18.02
N ASN A 8 8.81 8.80 -17.01
CA ASN A 8 10.03 7.99 -17.12
C ASN A 8 9.93 6.76 -16.22
N TYR A 9 9.40 5.69 -16.79
CA TYR A 9 9.23 4.40 -16.11
C TYR A 9 10.55 3.84 -15.56
N ASP A 10 11.62 3.85 -16.35
CA ASP A 10 12.92 3.29 -15.95
C ASP A 10 13.48 4.05 -14.75
N TYR A 11 13.38 5.39 -14.77
CA TYR A 11 13.84 6.22 -13.66
C TYR A 11 13.12 5.89 -12.34
N HIS A 12 11.82 5.63 -12.38
CA HIS A 12 11.04 5.28 -11.19
C HIS A 12 11.29 3.85 -10.73
N THR A 13 11.40 2.91 -11.68
CA THR A 13 11.66 1.51 -11.35
C THR A 13 13.04 1.32 -10.71
N GLU A 14 14.05 2.06 -11.14
CA GLU A 14 15.42 2.03 -10.60
C GLU A 14 15.59 2.92 -9.34
N ALA A 15 14.53 3.51 -8.82
CA ALA A 15 14.64 4.43 -7.68
C ALA A 15 15.19 3.73 -6.43
N MET A 16 14.80 2.49 -6.19
CA MET A 16 15.28 1.69 -5.05
C MET A 16 16.76 1.31 -5.20
N ASP A 17 17.19 0.96 -6.42
CA ASP A 17 18.61 0.69 -6.72
C ASP A 17 19.47 1.92 -6.42
N ARG A 18 19.04 3.10 -6.86
CA ARG A 18 19.76 4.35 -6.58
C ARG A 18 19.80 4.68 -5.08
N ALA A 19 18.71 4.42 -4.37
CA ALA A 19 18.65 4.62 -2.92
C ALA A 19 19.67 3.71 -2.20
N MET A 20 19.68 2.42 -2.55
CA MET A 20 20.58 1.44 -1.95
C MET A 20 22.04 1.70 -2.33
N GLN A 21 22.33 2.09 -3.56
CA GLN A 21 23.67 2.56 -3.97
C GLN A 21 24.11 3.81 -3.21
N GLY A 22 23.17 4.68 -2.83
CA GLY A 22 23.40 5.85 -2.00
C GLY A 22 23.58 5.55 -0.50
N GLY A 23 23.50 4.28 -0.09
CA GLY A 23 23.69 3.84 1.29
C GLY A 23 22.41 3.72 2.12
N ILE A 24 21.24 3.76 1.49
CA ILE A 24 19.96 3.43 2.15
C ILE A 24 19.76 1.92 2.03
N ASP A 25 19.68 1.23 3.14
CA ASP A 25 19.53 -0.23 3.24
C ASP A 25 18.11 -0.68 3.63
N ASP A 26 17.21 0.26 3.85
CA ASP A 26 15.81 0.04 4.23
C ASP A 26 14.88 0.65 3.17
N VAL A 27 14.53 -0.13 2.15
CA VAL A 27 13.65 0.30 1.06
C VAL A 27 12.32 -0.45 1.08
N GLY A 28 11.26 0.24 0.63
CA GLY A 28 9.92 -0.32 0.52
C GLY A 28 9.44 -0.37 -0.93
N LEU A 29 8.72 -1.43 -1.26
CA LEU A 29 8.06 -1.60 -2.55
C LEU A 29 6.54 -1.50 -2.42
N GLY A 30 5.87 -1.30 -3.55
CA GLY A 30 4.42 -1.37 -3.63
C GLY A 30 3.93 -1.16 -5.05
N VAL A 31 2.77 -1.73 -5.33
CA VAL A 31 2.02 -1.49 -6.56
C VAL A 31 0.59 -1.12 -6.21
N LEU A 32 -0.02 -0.24 -6.98
CA LEU A 32 -1.43 0.11 -6.84
C LEU A 32 -2.25 -0.88 -7.66
N PHE A 33 -2.72 -1.95 -7.01
CA PHE A 33 -3.50 -2.98 -7.68
C PHE A 33 -4.82 -2.44 -8.25
N GLY A 34 -5.11 -2.81 -9.48
CA GLY A 34 -6.32 -2.44 -10.19
C GLY A 34 -6.11 -1.42 -11.32
N LEU A 35 -4.90 -0.92 -11.53
CA LEU A 35 -4.55 -0.13 -12.73
C LEU A 35 -4.38 -1.05 -13.95
N GLU A 36 -3.71 -2.16 -13.76
CA GLU A 36 -3.51 -3.21 -14.74
C GLU A 36 -4.02 -4.56 -14.22
N LEU A 37 -3.87 -5.62 -15.00
CA LEU A 37 -4.19 -6.98 -14.57
C LEU A 37 -3.38 -7.33 -13.32
N TYR A 38 -4.06 -7.63 -12.23
CA TYR A 38 -3.42 -7.89 -10.94
C TYR A 38 -2.33 -8.97 -10.97
N ARG A 39 -2.42 -9.93 -11.89
CA ARG A 39 -1.39 -10.97 -12.08
C ARG A 39 -0.10 -10.40 -12.64
N TYR A 40 -0.21 -9.43 -13.53
CA TYR A 40 0.93 -8.71 -14.10
C TYR A 40 1.59 -7.84 -13.03
N GLU A 41 0.78 -7.07 -12.30
CA GLU A 41 1.24 -6.22 -11.21
C GLU A 41 1.92 -7.04 -10.09
N PHE A 42 1.33 -8.19 -9.74
CA PHE A 42 1.90 -9.13 -8.76
C PHE A 42 3.24 -9.71 -9.23
N ALA A 43 3.33 -10.16 -10.49
CA ALA A 43 4.58 -10.68 -11.04
C ALA A 43 5.68 -9.60 -11.06
N GLY A 44 5.35 -8.38 -11.48
CA GLY A 44 6.29 -7.24 -11.47
C GLY A 44 6.81 -6.92 -10.06
N LEU A 45 5.93 -6.95 -9.06
CA LEU A 45 6.32 -6.75 -7.67
C LEU A 45 7.30 -7.81 -7.17
N LEU A 46 7.04 -9.09 -7.46
CA LEU A 46 7.95 -10.18 -7.08
C LEU A 46 9.29 -10.10 -7.79
N MET A 47 9.28 -9.83 -9.10
CA MET A 47 10.52 -9.65 -9.87
C MET A 47 11.35 -8.50 -9.33
N HIS A 48 10.72 -7.42 -8.90
CA HIS A 48 11.43 -6.29 -8.29
C HIS A 48 12.03 -6.67 -6.92
N ALA A 49 11.29 -7.40 -6.08
CA ALA A 49 11.82 -7.90 -4.82
C ALA A 49 13.01 -8.83 -5.01
N GLU A 50 12.93 -9.79 -5.95
CA GLU A 50 14.01 -10.70 -6.31
C GLU A 50 15.24 -9.95 -6.90
N HIS A 51 14.99 -8.92 -7.70
CA HIS A 51 16.06 -8.07 -8.25
C HIS A 51 16.87 -7.40 -7.14
N LEU A 52 16.18 -6.75 -6.18
CA LEU A 52 16.85 -6.09 -5.06
C LEU A 52 17.69 -7.08 -4.23
N GLU A 53 17.15 -8.25 -3.95
CA GLU A 53 17.86 -9.31 -3.23
C GLU A 53 19.09 -9.80 -4.01
N ALA A 54 18.95 -10.02 -5.31
CA ALA A 54 20.03 -10.50 -6.17
C ALA A 54 21.16 -9.47 -6.37
N VAL A 55 20.82 -8.18 -6.51
CA VAL A 55 21.80 -7.12 -6.81
C VAL A 55 22.43 -6.54 -5.55
N HIS A 56 21.66 -6.38 -4.48
CA HIS A 56 22.08 -5.70 -3.26
C HIS A 56 22.27 -6.64 -2.06
N GLY A 57 21.90 -7.93 -2.20
CA GLY A 57 22.00 -8.93 -1.13
C GLY A 57 20.94 -8.83 -0.06
N VAL A 58 20.02 -7.86 -0.17
CA VAL A 58 18.86 -7.69 0.71
C VAL A 58 17.62 -7.32 -0.12
N GLY A 59 16.49 -7.94 0.19
CA GLY A 59 15.23 -7.61 -0.43
C GLY A 59 14.52 -6.42 0.26
N PRO A 60 13.29 -6.11 -0.15
CA PRO A 60 12.55 -4.98 0.42
C PRO A 60 12.23 -5.23 1.89
N HIS A 61 12.46 -4.22 2.74
CA HIS A 61 12.07 -4.24 4.14
C HIS A 61 10.54 -4.26 4.30
N THR A 62 9.84 -3.50 3.45
CA THR A 62 8.38 -3.44 3.47
C THR A 62 7.77 -3.56 2.08
N ILE A 63 6.57 -4.14 2.02
CA ILE A 63 5.71 -4.13 0.84
C ILE A 63 4.37 -3.50 1.23
N SER A 64 4.01 -2.42 0.53
CA SER A 64 2.70 -1.81 0.62
C SER A 64 1.75 -2.46 -0.39
N VAL A 65 0.52 -2.72 0.03
CA VAL A 65 -0.50 -3.37 -0.80
C VAL A 65 -1.74 -2.48 -1.01
N PRO A 66 -1.58 -1.29 -1.60
CA PRO A 66 -2.72 -0.47 -1.96
C PRO A 66 -3.46 -1.05 -3.17
N ARG A 67 -4.78 -0.83 -3.23
CA ARG A 67 -5.58 -1.03 -4.44
C ARG A 67 -6.43 0.19 -4.71
N ILE A 68 -6.94 0.31 -5.94
CA ILE A 68 -7.84 1.40 -6.32
C ILE A 68 -9.08 1.35 -5.43
N LYS A 69 -9.38 2.47 -4.81
CA LYS A 69 -10.56 2.75 -4.00
C LYS A 69 -11.11 4.11 -4.42
N HIS A 70 -12.33 4.38 -4.01
CA HIS A 70 -12.96 5.68 -4.23
C HIS A 70 -12.10 6.82 -3.63
N ALA A 71 -12.02 7.92 -4.36
CA ALA A 71 -11.44 9.19 -3.94
C ALA A 71 -12.15 10.30 -4.71
N ASP A 72 -12.02 11.56 -4.30
CA ASP A 72 -12.78 12.68 -4.84
C ASP A 72 -12.80 12.75 -6.38
N ASP A 73 -11.68 12.46 -7.03
CA ASP A 73 -11.52 12.50 -8.49
C ASP A 73 -11.39 11.10 -9.14
N ILE A 74 -11.61 10.03 -8.37
CA ILE A 74 -11.41 8.65 -8.84
C ILE A 74 -12.65 7.82 -8.55
N ASP A 75 -13.33 7.41 -9.61
CA ASP A 75 -14.37 6.39 -9.57
C ASP A 75 -13.73 5.01 -9.84
N PRO A 76 -13.72 4.09 -8.86
CA PRO A 76 -13.16 2.74 -9.04
C PRO A 76 -13.84 1.97 -10.19
N ASP A 77 -15.12 2.24 -10.46
CA ASP A 77 -15.88 1.60 -11.53
C ASP A 77 -15.44 2.05 -12.94
N SER A 78 -14.63 3.10 -13.03
CA SER A 78 -14.01 3.52 -14.29
C SER A 78 -12.77 2.68 -14.68
N PHE A 79 -12.33 1.76 -13.83
CA PHE A 79 -11.17 0.89 -14.06
C PHE A 79 -11.62 -0.55 -14.27
N ASP A 80 -11.33 -1.11 -15.44
CA ASP A 80 -11.71 -2.49 -15.82
C ASP A 80 -10.99 -3.58 -15.00
N ASN A 81 -9.89 -3.24 -14.35
CA ASN A 81 -9.01 -4.16 -13.64
C ASN A 81 -9.17 -4.12 -12.11
N GLY A 82 -10.23 -3.50 -11.60
CA GLY A 82 -10.54 -3.47 -10.17
C GLY A 82 -10.58 -4.88 -9.56
N ILE A 83 -10.06 -5.03 -8.34
CA ILE A 83 -10.02 -6.33 -7.65
C ILE A 83 -10.96 -6.34 -6.44
N ASP A 84 -11.68 -7.44 -6.27
CA ASP A 84 -12.55 -7.67 -5.12
C ASP A 84 -11.78 -8.00 -3.83
N ASP A 85 -12.47 -8.03 -2.71
CA ASP A 85 -11.87 -8.28 -1.39
C ASP A 85 -11.29 -9.68 -1.25
N GLU A 86 -11.83 -10.67 -1.97
CA GLU A 86 -11.33 -12.04 -1.93
C GLU A 86 -10.04 -12.18 -2.71
N THR A 87 -9.98 -11.61 -3.91
CA THR A 87 -8.77 -11.54 -4.73
C THR A 87 -7.67 -10.77 -4.01
N PHE A 88 -8.01 -9.63 -3.40
CA PHE A 88 -7.08 -8.84 -2.61
C PHE A 88 -6.49 -9.64 -1.44
N ALA A 89 -7.31 -10.35 -0.70
CA ALA A 89 -6.86 -11.20 0.40
C ALA A 89 -5.94 -12.34 -0.09
N LYS A 90 -6.23 -12.93 -1.25
CA LYS A 90 -5.34 -13.94 -1.89
C LYS A 90 -4.00 -13.35 -2.28
N ILE A 91 -3.98 -12.13 -2.84
CA ILE A 91 -2.74 -11.42 -3.18
C ILE A 91 -1.89 -11.21 -1.93
N CYS A 92 -2.47 -10.71 -0.84
CA CYS A 92 -1.75 -10.53 0.43
C CYS A 92 -1.13 -11.84 0.94
N ALA A 93 -1.88 -12.93 0.92
CA ALA A 93 -1.39 -14.25 1.32
C ALA A 93 -0.25 -14.74 0.41
N LEU A 94 -0.38 -14.55 -0.90
CA LEU A 94 0.65 -14.94 -1.86
C LEU A 94 1.94 -14.11 -1.70
N ILE A 95 1.85 -12.80 -1.47
CA ILE A 95 3.02 -11.97 -1.17
C ILE A 95 3.73 -12.48 0.10
N ARG A 96 2.96 -12.79 1.16
CA ARG A 96 3.53 -13.31 2.40
C ARG A 96 4.29 -14.63 2.19
N ILE A 97 3.78 -15.51 1.34
CA ILE A 97 4.44 -16.80 1.02
C ILE A 97 5.69 -16.59 0.16
N SER A 98 5.59 -15.67 -0.82
CA SER A 98 6.68 -15.43 -1.80
C SER A 98 7.84 -14.62 -1.21
N VAL A 99 7.54 -13.64 -0.34
CA VAL A 99 8.54 -12.76 0.29
C VAL A 99 8.35 -12.80 1.81
N PRO A 100 8.70 -13.93 2.48
CA PRO A 100 8.31 -14.19 3.86
C PRO A 100 8.96 -13.26 4.90
N TYR A 101 10.08 -12.67 4.58
CA TYR A 101 10.85 -11.78 5.47
C TYR A 101 10.35 -10.33 5.49
N THR A 102 9.61 -9.89 4.47
CA THR A 102 9.20 -8.50 4.34
C THR A 102 8.11 -8.10 5.33
N GLY A 103 8.12 -6.85 5.79
CA GLY A 103 6.96 -6.22 6.42
C GLY A 103 5.87 -5.96 5.37
N MET A 104 4.61 -6.22 5.71
CA MET A 104 3.48 -5.91 4.80
C MET A 104 2.57 -4.89 5.46
N ILE A 105 2.33 -3.78 4.76
CA ILE A 105 1.57 -2.64 5.29
C ILE A 105 0.20 -2.57 4.64
N ILE A 106 -0.84 -2.42 5.47
CA ILE A 106 -2.21 -2.13 5.05
C ILE A 106 -2.66 -0.76 5.58
N SER A 107 -3.24 0.04 4.71
CA SER A 107 -3.69 1.39 5.04
C SER A 107 -5.14 1.43 5.55
N THR A 108 -5.54 2.58 6.11
CA THR A 108 -6.91 2.90 6.53
C THR A 108 -7.90 3.07 5.37
N ARG A 109 -7.43 3.06 4.11
CA ARG A 109 -8.29 3.07 2.92
C ARG A 109 -9.11 1.77 2.77
N GLU A 110 -8.62 0.68 3.34
CA GLU A 110 -9.36 -0.58 3.39
C GLU A 110 -10.33 -0.61 4.57
N SER A 111 -11.49 -1.25 4.34
CA SER A 111 -12.49 -1.41 5.40
C SER A 111 -11.94 -2.22 6.58
N LYS A 112 -12.52 -1.99 7.76
CA LYS A 112 -12.22 -2.75 8.97
C LYS A 112 -12.22 -4.27 8.71
N ALA A 113 -13.25 -4.79 8.06
CA ALA A 113 -13.40 -6.24 7.79
C ALA A 113 -12.26 -6.79 6.93
N VAL A 114 -11.86 -6.06 5.87
CA VAL A 114 -10.74 -6.45 5.01
C VAL A 114 -9.44 -6.41 5.79
N ARG A 115 -9.19 -5.35 6.55
CA ARG A 115 -7.97 -5.20 7.36
C ARG A 115 -7.82 -6.33 8.38
N GLU A 116 -8.89 -6.68 9.09
CA GLU A 116 -8.93 -7.80 10.03
C GLU A 116 -8.67 -9.16 9.34
N LYS A 117 -9.19 -9.35 8.13
CA LYS A 117 -8.96 -10.55 7.33
C LYS A 117 -7.49 -10.67 6.91
N VAL A 118 -6.89 -9.61 6.35
CA VAL A 118 -5.53 -9.68 5.80
C VAL A 118 -4.43 -9.72 6.86
N ILE A 119 -4.66 -9.17 8.06
CA ILE A 119 -3.76 -9.35 9.21
C ILE A 119 -3.60 -10.84 9.52
N ARG A 120 -4.68 -11.61 9.51
CA ARG A 120 -4.66 -13.07 9.73
C ARG A 120 -3.97 -13.84 8.59
N LEU A 121 -3.82 -13.22 7.43
CA LEU A 121 -3.15 -13.79 6.25
C LEU A 121 -1.69 -13.36 6.10
N GLY A 122 -1.16 -12.61 7.08
CA GLY A 122 0.25 -12.29 7.13
C GLY A 122 0.62 -10.82 6.92
N VAL A 123 -0.33 -9.92 6.75
CA VAL A 123 -0.04 -8.48 6.86
C VAL A 123 0.43 -8.21 8.29
N SER A 124 1.56 -7.51 8.42
CA SER A 124 2.27 -7.36 9.70
C SER A 124 2.27 -5.93 10.24
N GLN A 125 1.86 -4.97 9.44
CA GLN A 125 1.82 -3.56 9.82
C GLN A 125 0.48 -2.95 9.41
N ILE A 126 -0.08 -2.13 10.28
CA ILE A 126 -1.39 -1.53 10.10
C ILE A 126 -1.36 -0.05 10.51
N SER A 127 -1.89 0.81 9.66
CA SER A 127 -2.08 2.22 10.01
C SER A 127 -3.30 2.38 10.91
N GLY A 128 -3.29 3.35 11.79
CA GLY A 128 -4.44 3.72 12.62
C GLY A 128 -4.59 5.23 12.68
N ALA A 129 -5.82 5.72 12.85
CA ALA A 129 -6.14 7.15 13.00
C ALA A 129 -5.53 8.03 11.88
N SER A 130 -5.57 7.57 10.64
CA SER A 130 -5.02 8.34 9.51
C SER A 130 -5.94 9.51 9.19
N CYS A 131 -5.35 10.69 9.02
CA CYS A 131 -6.01 11.90 8.56
C CYS A 131 -5.43 12.29 7.20
N THR A 132 -6.28 12.43 6.18
CA THR A 132 -5.84 12.70 4.81
C THR A 132 -6.15 14.12 4.34
N SER A 133 -6.88 14.89 5.14
CA SER A 133 -7.14 16.32 4.92
C SER A 133 -5.91 17.18 5.24
N VAL A 134 -5.82 18.33 4.59
CA VAL A 134 -4.75 19.32 4.88
C VAL A 134 -4.92 19.84 6.30
N GLY A 135 -3.88 19.68 7.15
CA GLY A 135 -3.92 20.12 8.55
C GLY A 135 -4.71 19.19 9.49
N GLY A 136 -5.29 18.09 9.02
CA GLY A 136 -6.20 17.23 9.76
C GLY A 136 -5.67 16.64 11.08
N TYR A 137 -4.35 16.62 11.28
CA TYR A 137 -3.76 16.23 12.58
C TYR A 137 -3.64 17.40 13.56
N ALA A 138 -3.75 18.63 13.10
CA ALA A 138 -3.62 19.85 13.92
C ALA A 138 -4.98 20.38 14.39
N GLU A 139 -6.03 20.20 13.60
CA GLU A 139 -7.39 20.68 13.86
C GLU A 139 -8.42 19.56 13.61
N PRO A 140 -8.59 18.64 14.56
CA PRO A 140 -9.45 17.46 14.37
C PRO A 140 -10.96 17.75 14.29
N GLU A 141 -11.41 18.98 14.53
CA GLU A 141 -12.84 19.32 14.60
C GLU A 141 -13.41 19.94 13.29
N GLU A 142 -12.56 20.30 12.34
CA GLU A 142 -12.97 20.82 11.02
C GLU A 142 -12.31 20.03 9.89
N GLU A 143 -12.74 18.78 9.69
CA GLU A 143 -12.40 18.08 8.45
C GLU A 143 -13.14 18.75 7.28
N ASP A 144 -12.44 19.55 6.52
CA ASP A 144 -12.92 20.01 5.22
C ASP A 144 -12.86 18.80 4.25
N GLU A 145 -13.99 18.13 4.06
CA GLU A 145 -14.13 16.97 3.19
C GLU A 145 -13.57 17.21 1.78
N ASN A 146 -13.52 18.47 1.33
CA ASN A 146 -13.00 18.85 0.02
C ASN A 146 -11.46 18.87 -0.05
N THR A 147 -10.73 18.66 1.04
CA THR A 147 -9.25 18.67 1.06
C THR A 147 -8.64 17.30 1.31
N ALA A 148 -9.44 16.28 1.54
CA ALA A 148 -8.99 14.91 1.74
C ALA A 148 -8.33 14.35 0.48
N GLN A 149 -7.12 13.82 0.60
CA GLN A 149 -6.40 13.21 -0.52
C GLN A 149 -7.03 11.87 -0.96
N PHE A 150 -7.60 11.11 -0.02
CA PHE A 150 -8.35 9.87 -0.26
C PHE A 150 -9.33 9.60 0.87
N ASP A 151 -10.37 8.83 0.56
CA ASP A 151 -11.34 8.37 1.55
C ASP A 151 -10.69 7.39 2.53
N VAL A 152 -10.95 7.61 3.82
CA VAL A 152 -10.57 6.71 4.91
C VAL A 152 -11.78 5.83 5.23
N SER A 153 -11.65 4.51 5.00
CA SER A 153 -12.74 3.56 5.24
C SER A 153 -12.75 2.98 6.67
N ASP A 154 -11.60 2.99 7.34
CA ASP A 154 -11.49 2.55 8.74
C ASP A 154 -11.13 3.74 9.63
N ASN A 155 -12.14 4.31 10.26
CA ASN A 155 -12.07 5.51 11.10
C ASN A 155 -11.79 5.19 12.58
N ARG A 156 -11.35 3.97 12.91
CA ARG A 156 -11.00 3.62 14.28
C ARG A 156 -9.84 4.48 14.78
N THR A 157 -9.96 4.91 16.03
CA THR A 157 -8.88 5.56 16.76
C THR A 157 -7.69 4.61 16.92
N LEU A 158 -6.52 5.16 17.22
CA LEU A 158 -5.34 4.35 17.49
C LEU A 158 -5.58 3.36 18.65
N ASP A 159 -6.23 3.80 19.73
CA ASP A 159 -6.54 2.96 20.89
C ASP A 159 -7.49 1.80 20.52
N GLU A 160 -8.49 2.03 19.68
CA GLU A 160 -9.38 0.99 19.20
C GLU A 160 -8.65 -0.06 18.36
N VAL A 161 -7.74 0.37 17.50
CA VAL A 161 -6.90 -0.54 16.68
C VAL A 161 -5.97 -1.34 17.57
N VAL A 162 -5.29 -0.71 18.53
CA VAL A 162 -4.40 -1.39 19.49
C VAL A 162 -5.16 -2.40 20.33
N ASN A 163 -6.31 -2.00 20.90
CA ASN A 163 -7.12 -2.91 21.71
C ASN A 163 -7.63 -4.12 20.92
N TRP A 164 -7.97 -3.90 19.64
CA TRP A 164 -8.36 -5.01 18.77
C TRP A 164 -7.18 -5.96 18.48
N LEU A 165 -5.96 -5.44 18.26
CA LEU A 165 -4.78 -6.27 18.02
C LEU A 165 -4.36 -7.09 19.24
N MET A 166 -4.70 -6.63 20.45
CA MET A 166 -4.38 -7.29 21.70
C MET A 166 -5.45 -8.32 22.14
N SER A 167 -6.61 -8.36 21.49
CA SER A 167 -7.72 -9.27 21.81
C SER A 167 -7.61 -10.59 21.03
#